data_b2f6f95ae5761b9485bc57a541cb8793
#
_entry.id   b2f6f95ae5761b9485bc57a541cb8793
#
_cell.length_a   1.000
_cell.length_b   1.000
_cell.length_c   1.000
_cell.angle_alpha   90.00
_cell.angle_beta   90.00
_cell.angle_gamma   90.00
#
_symmetry.space_group_name_H-M   'P 1'
#
loop_
_entity.id
_entity.type
_entity.pdbx_description
1 polymer ?
#
loop_
_entity_poly.entity_id
_entity_poly.type
_entity_poly.pdbx_seq_one_letter_code
_entity_poly.pdbx_strand_id
1 'polypeptide(L)'
;ETIAPLGMDGQILPGLDDVELPEDAQAAPQYLREGVRHEIVKKLQQRLMDLGFMDNDEPTDYFGQVTLTAVKHFQRQNELPQDGIVGDTTWNELMADDAKHYAVSKGTQGDDIQKIQQRLYELGYLASADQVTGNFDDATETAVLKLQGVNGLAEDGKVGQQTYNLMYSDDIKANMLAYGEKSDVVLACQQRLKDLGYLTTTPDGTYGQDTVIAVKQFQARNDQVVDGYLGPSTRIVLNSSDAKPNGLMIGEQGDSVTRVQQLLSKYG
;
A
#
# COMPACT_ATOMS: atom_id res chain seq x y z
N GLU A 1 -9.64 19.69 -43.30
CA GLU A 1 -8.24 19.34 -43.11
C GLU A 1 -8.03 19.06 -41.63
N THR A 2 -7.69 17.84 -41.27
CA THR A 2 -7.41 17.42 -39.91
C THR A 2 -6.07 18.05 -39.51
N ILE A 3 -6.08 18.98 -38.54
CA ILE A 3 -4.82 19.53 -38.02
C ILE A 3 -4.28 18.55 -37.00
N ALA A 4 -3.20 17.85 -37.33
CA ALA A 4 -2.49 17.00 -36.41
C ALA A 4 -1.79 17.84 -35.32
N PRO A 5 -1.75 17.40 -34.06
CA PRO A 5 -1.02 18.10 -33.03
C PRO A 5 0.49 18.08 -33.30
N LEU A 6 1.13 19.20 -33.01
CA LEU A 6 2.58 19.38 -33.20
C LEU A 6 3.32 19.23 -31.87
N GLY A 7 4.45 18.58 -31.89
CA GLY A 7 5.37 18.48 -30.76
C GLY A 7 6.11 19.78 -30.46
N MET A 8 7.01 19.74 -29.48
CA MET A 8 7.79 20.92 -29.03
C MET A 8 8.69 21.51 -30.12
N ASP A 9 9.11 20.70 -31.07
CA ASP A 9 9.94 21.04 -32.22
C ASP A 9 9.13 21.31 -33.49
N GLY A 10 7.80 21.33 -33.39
CA GLY A 10 6.89 21.52 -34.50
C GLY A 10 6.60 20.25 -35.32
N GLN A 11 7.02 19.09 -34.83
CA GLN A 11 6.71 17.81 -35.44
C GLN A 11 5.39 17.22 -34.94
N ILE A 12 4.76 16.34 -35.75
CA ILE A 12 3.54 15.63 -35.36
C ILE A 12 3.89 14.59 -34.32
N LEU A 13 3.14 14.58 -33.20
CA LEU A 13 3.31 13.56 -32.16
C LEU A 13 2.99 12.17 -32.73
N PRO A 14 3.88 11.18 -32.59
CA PRO A 14 3.64 9.84 -33.12
C PRO A 14 2.40 9.18 -32.50
N GLY A 15 1.68 8.41 -33.31
CA GLY A 15 0.49 7.68 -32.87
C GLY A 15 -0.78 8.52 -32.68
N LEU A 16 -0.79 9.77 -33.19
CA LEU A 16 -2.00 10.60 -33.25
C LEU A 16 -2.70 10.52 -34.60
N ASP A 17 -2.11 9.85 -35.56
CA ASP A 17 -2.66 9.72 -36.94
C ASP A 17 -4.04 9.03 -36.97
N ASP A 18 -4.35 8.23 -35.92
CA ASP A 18 -5.61 7.49 -35.80
C ASP A 18 -6.68 8.23 -34.96
N VAL A 19 -6.39 9.44 -34.45
CA VAL A 19 -7.37 10.22 -33.69
C VAL A 19 -8.23 11.03 -34.67
N GLU A 20 -9.40 10.51 -35.03
CA GLU A 20 -10.44 11.29 -35.70
C GLU A 20 -10.94 12.37 -34.74
N LEU A 21 -10.46 13.60 -34.92
CA LEU A 21 -10.97 14.77 -34.18
C LEU A 21 -12.32 15.18 -34.80
N PRO A 22 -13.33 15.53 -33.99
CA PRO A 22 -14.57 16.16 -34.53
C PRO A 22 -14.23 17.38 -35.34
N GLU A 23 -15.06 17.72 -36.36
CA GLU A 23 -14.82 18.87 -37.27
C GLU A 23 -14.71 20.22 -36.54
N ASP A 24 -15.21 20.31 -35.31
CA ASP A 24 -15.16 21.48 -34.41
C ASP A 24 -14.10 21.37 -33.31
N ALA A 25 -13.23 20.32 -33.34
CA ALA A 25 -12.20 20.13 -32.34
C ALA A 25 -11.18 21.27 -32.39
N GLN A 26 -10.86 21.82 -31.23
CA GLN A 26 -9.71 22.71 -31.08
C GLN A 26 -8.43 21.99 -31.47
N ALA A 27 -7.47 22.73 -32.07
CA ALA A 27 -6.14 22.16 -32.32
C ALA A 27 -5.56 21.54 -31.04
N ALA A 28 -4.99 20.36 -31.17
CA ALA A 28 -4.40 19.67 -30.02
C ALA A 28 -3.35 20.58 -29.37
N PRO A 29 -3.32 20.64 -28.02
CA PRO A 29 -2.35 21.48 -27.33
C PRO A 29 -0.93 20.93 -27.54
N GLN A 30 0.04 21.83 -27.65
CA GLN A 30 1.45 21.48 -27.82
C GLN A 30 1.97 20.62 -26.67
N TYR A 31 1.40 20.77 -25.46
CA TYR A 31 1.73 20.01 -24.26
C TYR A 31 0.44 19.58 -23.56
N LEU A 32 0.42 18.35 -23.04
CA LEU A 32 -0.62 17.91 -22.14
C LEU A 32 -0.16 18.08 -20.70
N ARG A 33 -0.97 18.78 -19.90
CA ARG A 33 -0.68 19.06 -18.49
C ARG A 33 -2.00 19.24 -17.73
N GLU A 34 -1.90 19.27 -16.42
CA GLU A 34 -3.07 19.48 -15.57
C GLU A 34 -3.90 20.70 -16.03
N GLY A 35 -5.21 20.50 -16.05
CA GLY A 35 -6.20 21.49 -16.49
C GLY A 35 -6.57 21.42 -17.98
N VAL A 36 -5.81 20.72 -18.81
CA VAL A 36 -6.11 20.55 -20.24
C VAL A 36 -7.36 19.69 -20.42
N ARG A 37 -8.27 20.13 -21.30
CA ARG A 37 -9.40 19.36 -21.83
C ARG A 37 -9.24 19.17 -23.33
N HIS A 38 -9.10 17.93 -23.74
CA HIS A 38 -8.98 17.55 -25.14
C HIS A 38 -9.12 16.05 -25.31
N GLU A 39 -9.69 15.56 -26.41
CA GLU A 39 -9.87 14.13 -26.70
C GLU A 39 -8.56 13.32 -26.62
N ILE A 40 -7.42 13.93 -26.96
CA ILE A 40 -6.10 13.28 -26.87
C ILE A 40 -5.76 12.85 -25.43
N VAL A 41 -6.34 13.47 -24.41
CA VAL A 41 -6.14 13.10 -23.02
C VAL A 41 -6.70 11.70 -22.74
N LYS A 42 -7.77 11.29 -23.42
CA LYS A 42 -8.31 9.93 -23.33
C LYS A 42 -7.26 8.89 -23.77
N LYS A 43 -6.57 9.15 -24.90
CA LYS A 43 -5.51 8.26 -25.39
C LYS A 43 -4.34 8.18 -24.41
N LEU A 44 -3.95 9.32 -23.84
CA LEU A 44 -2.94 9.37 -22.78
C LEU A 44 -3.34 8.52 -21.57
N GLN A 45 -4.55 8.73 -21.05
CA GLN A 45 -5.05 8.00 -19.88
C GLN A 45 -5.17 6.51 -20.16
N GLN A 46 -5.72 6.11 -21.31
CA GLN A 46 -5.80 4.71 -21.71
C GLN A 46 -4.42 4.06 -21.69
N ARG A 47 -3.41 4.72 -22.28
CA ARG A 47 -2.06 4.16 -22.31
C ARG A 47 -1.43 4.06 -20.92
N LEU A 48 -1.66 5.03 -20.04
CA LEU A 48 -1.22 4.97 -18.65
C LEU A 48 -1.90 3.84 -17.87
N MET A 49 -3.19 3.56 -18.16
CA MET A 49 -3.92 2.41 -17.62
C MET A 49 -3.33 1.08 -18.13
N ASP A 50 -3.12 0.97 -19.44
CA ASP A 50 -2.54 -0.24 -20.06
C ASP A 50 -1.16 -0.58 -19.52
N LEU A 51 -0.38 0.43 -19.15
CA LEU A 51 0.94 0.28 -18.55
C LEU A 51 0.91 0.16 -17.01
N GLY A 52 -0.27 0.30 -16.39
CA GLY A 52 -0.46 0.14 -14.93
C GLY A 52 -0.10 1.35 -14.08
N PHE A 53 0.06 2.55 -14.68
CA PHE A 53 0.29 3.79 -13.94
C PHE A 53 -1.00 4.45 -13.44
N MET A 54 -2.15 4.04 -13.97
CA MET A 54 -3.49 4.45 -13.54
C MET A 54 -4.34 3.20 -13.31
N ASP A 55 -5.30 3.31 -12.39
CA ASP A 55 -6.34 2.29 -12.24
C ASP A 55 -7.22 2.23 -13.51
N ASN A 56 -7.71 1.03 -13.83
CA ASN A 56 -8.59 0.83 -14.96
C ASN A 56 -9.94 1.48 -14.68
N ASP A 57 -10.20 2.58 -15.37
CA ASP A 57 -11.43 3.35 -15.32
C ASP A 57 -11.78 3.84 -16.74
N GLU A 58 -12.87 4.59 -16.90
CA GLU A 58 -13.25 5.16 -18.18
C GLU A 58 -12.40 6.41 -18.46
N PRO A 59 -11.60 6.44 -19.57
CA PRO A 59 -10.79 7.60 -19.90
C PRO A 59 -11.66 8.84 -20.16
N THR A 60 -11.21 9.98 -19.65
CA THR A 60 -11.89 11.27 -19.81
C THR A 60 -11.07 12.24 -20.66
N ASP A 61 -11.71 13.28 -21.18
CA ASP A 61 -11.06 14.36 -21.92
C ASP A 61 -10.27 15.34 -21.02
N TYR A 62 -10.30 15.13 -19.68
CA TYR A 62 -9.73 16.05 -18.70
C TYR A 62 -8.45 15.52 -18.07
N PHE A 63 -7.37 16.29 -18.19
CA PHE A 63 -6.12 16.03 -17.51
C PHE A 63 -6.20 16.53 -16.06
N GLY A 64 -6.69 15.69 -15.16
CA GLY A 64 -6.83 15.99 -13.74
C GLY A 64 -5.63 15.54 -12.90
N GLN A 65 -5.76 15.67 -11.57
CA GLN A 65 -4.72 15.33 -10.60
C GLN A 65 -4.29 13.86 -10.67
N VAL A 66 -5.22 12.94 -10.95
CA VAL A 66 -4.90 11.50 -11.09
C VAL A 66 -4.00 11.28 -12.30
N THR A 67 -4.32 11.91 -13.44
CA THR A 67 -3.47 11.84 -14.64
C THR A 67 -2.11 12.48 -14.40
N LEU A 68 -2.04 13.62 -13.72
CA LEU A 68 -0.79 14.28 -13.35
C LEU A 68 0.12 13.35 -12.54
N THR A 69 -0.43 12.69 -11.52
CA THR A 69 0.30 11.75 -10.66
C THR A 69 0.81 10.57 -11.47
N ALA A 70 -0.02 9.97 -12.32
CA ALA A 70 0.36 8.86 -13.19
C ALA A 70 1.49 9.23 -14.16
N VAL A 71 1.41 10.41 -14.79
CA VAL A 71 2.47 10.93 -15.66
C VAL A 71 3.78 11.11 -14.89
N LYS A 72 3.76 11.66 -13.69
CA LYS A 72 4.96 11.81 -12.86
C LYS A 72 5.57 10.47 -12.48
N HIS A 73 4.76 9.45 -12.15
CA HIS A 73 5.25 8.10 -11.87
C HIS A 73 5.87 7.46 -13.11
N PHE A 74 5.26 7.65 -14.29
CA PHE A 74 5.83 7.21 -15.57
C PHE A 74 7.17 7.90 -15.85
N GLN A 75 7.23 9.23 -15.69
CA GLN A 75 8.46 10.00 -15.87
C GLN A 75 9.55 9.54 -14.90
N ARG A 76 9.22 9.32 -13.61
CA ARG A 76 10.16 8.78 -12.62
C ARG A 76 10.77 7.46 -13.08
N GLN A 77 9.94 6.51 -13.50
CA GLN A 77 10.37 5.16 -13.89
C GLN A 77 11.24 5.16 -15.16
N ASN A 78 11.05 6.15 -16.03
CA ASN A 78 11.81 6.32 -17.27
C ASN A 78 12.93 7.36 -17.17
N GLU A 79 13.26 7.79 -15.93
CA GLU A 79 14.35 8.75 -15.66
C GLU A 79 14.17 10.10 -16.40
N LEU A 80 12.90 10.45 -16.67
CA LEU A 80 12.51 11.74 -17.24
C LEU A 80 12.28 12.80 -16.15
N PRO A 81 12.35 14.10 -16.48
CA PRO A 81 11.93 15.15 -15.54
C PRO A 81 10.51 14.92 -15.05
N GLN A 82 10.31 14.87 -13.73
CA GLN A 82 9.01 14.58 -13.10
C GLN A 82 8.15 15.86 -12.98
N ASP A 83 7.98 16.56 -14.08
CA ASP A 83 7.23 17.83 -14.13
C ASP A 83 5.72 17.62 -14.34
N GLY A 84 5.31 16.41 -14.74
CA GLY A 84 3.92 16.09 -15.04
C GLY A 84 3.43 16.69 -16.36
N ILE A 85 4.35 17.13 -17.22
CA ILE A 85 4.05 17.67 -18.54
C ILE A 85 4.35 16.61 -19.60
N VAL A 86 3.39 16.31 -20.45
CA VAL A 86 3.57 15.40 -21.58
C VAL A 86 3.88 16.22 -22.82
N GLY A 87 5.17 16.38 -23.10
CA GLY A 87 5.71 16.85 -24.37
C GLY A 87 6.19 15.67 -25.21
N ASP A 88 6.89 15.95 -26.32
CA ASP A 88 7.32 14.92 -27.28
C ASP A 88 8.09 13.77 -26.64
N THR A 89 9.05 14.06 -25.76
CA THR A 89 9.87 13.02 -25.13
C THR A 89 9.02 12.09 -24.29
N THR A 90 8.19 12.64 -23.41
CA THR A 90 7.29 11.81 -22.55
C THR A 90 6.28 11.06 -23.39
N TRP A 91 5.71 11.68 -24.42
CA TRP A 91 4.74 11.06 -25.31
C TRP A 91 5.34 9.89 -26.10
N ASN A 92 6.51 10.11 -26.71
CA ASN A 92 7.19 9.07 -27.51
C ASN A 92 7.56 7.87 -26.65
N GLU A 93 8.10 8.10 -25.43
CA GLU A 93 8.43 7.03 -24.50
C GLU A 93 7.18 6.26 -24.06
N LEU A 94 6.08 6.98 -23.79
CA LEU A 94 4.82 6.38 -23.35
C LEU A 94 4.16 5.54 -24.46
N MET A 95 4.22 5.98 -25.71
CA MET A 95 3.59 5.32 -26.84
C MET A 95 4.46 4.24 -27.49
N ALA A 96 5.71 4.10 -27.08
CA ALA A 96 6.60 3.06 -27.58
C ALA A 96 6.06 1.65 -27.28
N ASP A 97 6.31 0.70 -28.19
CA ASP A 97 5.86 -0.69 -28.04
C ASP A 97 6.52 -1.37 -26.82
N ASP A 98 7.74 -0.95 -26.48
CA ASP A 98 8.53 -1.44 -25.36
C ASP A 98 8.46 -0.54 -24.11
N ALA A 99 7.47 0.36 -24.03
CA ALA A 99 7.25 1.22 -22.88
C ALA A 99 7.16 0.41 -21.58
N LYS A 100 7.85 0.86 -20.56
CA LYS A 100 7.92 0.15 -19.28
C LYS A 100 6.57 0.16 -18.55
N HIS A 101 6.13 -1.01 -18.16
CA HIS A 101 5.00 -1.15 -17.24
C HIS A 101 5.38 -0.68 -15.84
N TYR A 102 4.39 -0.18 -15.08
CA TYR A 102 4.59 0.23 -13.69
C TYR A 102 5.23 -0.89 -12.87
N ALA A 103 6.31 -0.57 -12.24
CA ALA A 103 6.99 -1.42 -11.27
C ALA A 103 7.82 -0.57 -10.32
N VAL A 104 7.73 -0.84 -9.04
CA VAL A 104 8.52 -0.18 -8.00
C VAL A 104 9.27 -1.20 -7.17
N SER A 105 10.44 -0.81 -6.69
CA SER A 105 11.34 -1.66 -5.92
C SER A 105 12.18 -0.82 -4.97
N LYS A 106 13.05 -1.47 -4.22
CA LYS A 106 13.97 -0.82 -3.28
C LYS A 106 14.68 0.38 -3.90
N GLY A 107 14.69 1.49 -3.16
CA GLY A 107 15.22 2.78 -3.57
C GLY A 107 14.20 3.71 -4.22
N THR A 108 13.02 3.22 -4.63
CA THR A 108 11.95 4.08 -5.15
C THR A 108 11.34 4.91 -4.02
N GLN A 109 11.02 6.17 -4.31
CA GLN A 109 10.34 7.08 -3.38
C GLN A 109 9.11 7.70 -4.04
N GLY A 110 8.06 7.94 -3.26
CA GLY A 110 6.85 8.61 -3.74
C GLY A 110 5.61 8.30 -2.88
N ASP A 111 4.52 8.95 -3.23
CA ASP A 111 3.21 8.77 -2.62
C ASP A 111 2.58 7.40 -2.92
N ASP A 112 2.90 6.82 -4.08
CA ASP A 112 2.55 5.44 -4.43
C ASP A 112 3.25 4.43 -3.52
N ILE A 113 4.51 4.67 -3.14
CA ILE A 113 5.23 3.82 -2.18
C ILE A 113 4.56 3.90 -0.81
N GLN A 114 4.17 5.10 -0.38
CA GLN A 114 3.44 5.27 0.88
C GLN A 114 2.13 4.49 0.91
N LYS A 115 1.37 4.49 -0.20
CA LYS A 115 0.12 3.71 -0.33
C LYS A 115 0.38 2.20 -0.28
N ILE A 116 1.42 1.73 -0.98
CA ILE A 116 1.86 0.33 -0.94
C ILE A 116 2.24 -0.08 0.49
N GLN A 117 3.04 0.72 1.18
CA GLN A 117 3.43 0.47 2.57
C GLN A 117 2.23 0.47 3.51
N GLN A 118 1.31 1.41 3.35
CA GLN A 118 0.07 1.43 4.12
C GLN A 118 -0.72 0.12 3.93
N ARG A 119 -0.84 -0.35 2.68
CA ARG A 119 -1.52 -1.61 2.40
C ARG A 119 -0.78 -2.82 2.97
N LEU A 120 0.55 -2.85 2.88
CA LEU A 120 1.38 -3.88 3.52
C LEU A 120 1.20 -3.91 5.04
N TYR A 121 1.10 -2.74 5.68
CA TYR A 121 0.82 -2.63 7.10
C TYR A 121 -0.58 -3.16 7.45
N GLU A 122 -1.62 -2.77 6.73
CA GLU A 122 -2.99 -3.26 6.91
C GLU A 122 -3.09 -4.79 6.76
N LEU A 123 -2.37 -5.35 5.79
CA LEU A 123 -2.26 -6.79 5.57
C LEU A 123 -1.33 -7.48 6.59
N GLY A 124 -0.62 -6.69 7.40
CA GLY A 124 0.25 -7.18 8.47
C GLY A 124 1.61 -7.68 8.03
N TYR A 125 2.06 -7.29 6.85
CA TYR A 125 3.42 -7.59 6.40
C TYR A 125 4.46 -6.60 6.91
N LEU A 126 4.07 -5.36 7.28
CA LEU A 126 4.90 -4.42 8.02
C LEU A 126 4.56 -4.46 9.52
N ALA A 127 5.56 -4.21 10.35
CA ALA A 127 5.47 -4.33 11.80
C ALA A 127 4.77 -3.13 12.45
N SER A 128 4.95 -1.93 11.91
CA SER A 128 4.53 -0.67 12.50
C SER A 128 4.11 0.34 11.44
N ALA A 129 3.17 1.21 11.79
CA ALA A 129 2.77 2.34 10.94
C ALA A 129 3.93 3.33 10.68
N ASP A 130 4.94 3.38 11.55
CA ASP A 130 6.13 4.22 11.37
C ASP A 130 6.97 3.83 10.15
N GLN A 131 6.75 2.61 9.62
CA GLN A 131 7.40 2.12 8.39
C GLN A 131 6.72 2.62 7.11
N VAL A 132 5.60 3.36 7.23
CA VAL A 132 4.89 3.99 6.11
C VAL A 132 5.53 5.35 5.81
N THR A 133 6.69 5.31 5.18
CA THR A 133 7.58 6.48 5.00
C THR A 133 7.53 7.08 3.59
N GLY A 134 7.00 6.35 2.61
CA GLY A 134 7.10 6.71 1.19
C GLY A 134 8.46 6.40 0.57
N ASN A 135 9.35 5.70 1.29
CA ASN A 135 10.64 5.21 0.79
C ASN A 135 10.64 3.69 0.79
N PHE A 136 10.81 3.07 -0.38
CA PHE A 136 10.90 1.62 -0.52
C PHE A 136 12.26 1.14 0.01
N ASP A 137 12.32 0.85 1.29
CA ASP A 137 13.50 0.42 2.04
C ASP A 137 13.59 -1.11 2.18
N ASP A 138 14.55 -1.60 2.97
CA ASP A 138 14.75 -3.03 3.24
C ASP A 138 13.55 -3.69 3.92
N ALA A 139 12.87 -2.96 4.81
CA ALA A 139 11.68 -3.47 5.49
C ALA A 139 10.52 -3.65 4.50
N THR A 140 10.35 -2.70 3.59
CA THR A 140 9.34 -2.76 2.52
C THR A 140 9.64 -3.91 1.56
N GLU A 141 10.90 -4.07 1.11
CA GLU A 141 11.31 -5.18 0.24
C GLU A 141 11.02 -6.54 0.90
N THR A 142 11.42 -6.71 2.16
CA THR A 142 11.15 -7.93 2.94
C THR A 142 9.65 -8.22 3.05
N ALA A 143 8.84 -7.19 3.30
CA ALA A 143 7.39 -7.33 3.37
C ALA A 143 6.77 -7.75 2.04
N VAL A 144 7.26 -7.20 0.91
CA VAL A 144 6.82 -7.57 -0.45
C VAL A 144 7.21 -9.01 -0.78
N LEU A 145 8.45 -9.42 -0.53
CA LEU A 145 8.90 -10.80 -0.72
C LEU A 145 8.01 -11.79 0.04
N LYS A 146 7.72 -11.49 1.32
CA LYS A 146 6.85 -12.34 2.13
C LYS A 146 5.41 -12.38 1.59
N LEU A 147 4.85 -11.23 1.18
CA LEU A 147 3.53 -11.17 0.55
C LEU A 147 3.48 -12.04 -0.70
N GLN A 148 4.49 -11.92 -1.57
CA GLN A 148 4.59 -12.70 -2.80
C GLN A 148 4.64 -14.21 -2.50
N GLY A 149 5.50 -14.65 -1.58
CA GLY A 149 5.62 -16.05 -1.19
C GLY A 149 4.33 -16.63 -0.60
N VAL A 150 3.69 -15.92 0.34
CA VAL A 150 2.41 -16.36 0.96
C VAL A 150 1.29 -16.48 -0.08
N ASN A 151 1.34 -15.68 -1.13
CA ASN A 151 0.31 -15.63 -2.18
C ASN A 151 0.69 -16.38 -3.47
N GLY A 152 1.82 -17.10 -3.47
CA GLY A 152 2.24 -17.94 -4.61
C GLY A 152 2.71 -17.17 -5.83
N LEU A 153 3.15 -15.92 -5.66
CA LEU A 153 3.81 -15.14 -6.70
C LEU A 153 5.32 -15.40 -6.70
N ALA A 154 5.99 -15.01 -7.79
CA ALA A 154 7.45 -14.98 -7.84
C ALA A 154 7.98 -13.98 -6.79
N GLU A 155 8.88 -14.42 -5.94
CA GLU A 155 9.48 -13.61 -4.87
C GLU A 155 10.63 -12.77 -5.43
N ASP A 156 10.31 -11.66 -6.12
CA ASP A 156 11.27 -10.74 -6.72
C ASP A 156 11.46 -9.43 -5.94
N GLY A 157 10.65 -9.22 -4.90
CA GLY A 157 10.67 -8.02 -4.06
C GLY A 157 10.20 -6.75 -4.75
N LYS A 158 9.57 -6.85 -5.93
CA LYS A 158 9.06 -5.72 -6.69
C LYS A 158 7.54 -5.68 -6.66
N VAL A 159 6.98 -4.49 -6.67
CA VAL A 159 5.55 -4.31 -6.86
C VAL A 159 5.30 -3.86 -8.28
N GLY A 160 5.09 -4.84 -9.18
CA GLY A 160 4.57 -4.64 -10.53
C GLY A 160 3.07 -4.88 -10.57
N GLN A 161 2.47 -4.83 -11.77
CA GLN A 161 1.01 -4.94 -11.97
C GLN A 161 0.40 -6.16 -11.28
N GLN A 162 1.04 -7.32 -11.38
CA GLN A 162 0.53 -8.56 -10.80
C GLN A 162 0.48 -8.49 -9.27
N THR A 163 1.56 -8.05 -8.64
CA THR A 163 1.63 -7.89 -7.18
C THR A 163 0.65 -6.81 -6.72
N TYR A 164 0.60 -5.67 -7.41
CA TYR A 164 -0.31 -4.58 -7.10
C TYR A 164 -1.78 -5.02 -7.18
N ASN A 165 -2.20 -5.65 -8.27
CA ASN A 165 -3.58 -6.13 -8.43
C ASN A 165 -3.97 -7.11 -7.33
N LEU A 166 -3.06 -8.04 -6.99
CA LEU A 166 -3.31 -9.00 -5.92
C LEU A 166 -3.44 -8.31 -4.55
N MET A 167 -2.59 -7.33 -4.23
CA MET A 167 -2.66 -6.59 -2.96
C MET A 167 -4.02 -5.95 -2.68
N TYR A 168 -4.74 -5.57 -3.74
CA TYR A 168 -6.04 -4.90 -3.64
C TYR A 168 -7.23 -5.80 -4.02
N SER A 169 -6.99 -7.10 -4.31
CA SER A 169 -8.04 -8.07 -4.59
C SER A 169 -8.62 -8.67 -3.31
N ASP A 170 -9.78 -9.30 -3.42
CA ASP A 170 -10.42 -10.08 -2.34
C ASP A 170 -9.68 -11.39 -2.05
N ASP A 171 -8.84 -11.87 -2.99
CA ASP A 171 -8.10 -13.13 -2.86
C ASP A 171 -6.80 -13.00 -2.06
N ILE A 172 -6.42 -11.78 -1.66
CA ILE A 172 -5.18 -11.52 -0.93
C ILE A 172 -5.16 -12.24 0.43
N LYS A 173 -4.13 -13.00 0.66
CA LYS A 173 -3.86 -13.59 1.98
C LYS A 173 -3.07 -12.62 2.83
N ALA A 174 -3.64 -12.25 3.97
CA ALA A 174 -2.95 -11.44 4.96
C ALA A 174 -1.86 -12.26 5.69
N ASN A 175 -0.91 -11.56 6.28
CA ASN A 175 0.13 -12.17 7.11
C ASN A 175 -0.44 -12.56 8.48
N MET A 176 -0.71 -13.85 8.67
CA MET A 176 -1.17 -14.43 9.93
C MET A 176 0.02 -14.97 10.71
N LEU A 177 0.42 -14.29 11.78
CA LEU A 177 1.50 -14.75 12.63
C LEU A 177 1.01 -15.87 13.55
N ALA A 178 1.76 -16.97 13.56
CA ALA A 178 1.39 -18.20 14.27
C ALA A 178 2.59 -18.85 14.95
N TYR A 179 2.31 -19.87 15.77
CA TYR A 179 3.34 -20.67 16.41
C TYR A 179 4.42 -21.17 15.43
N GLY A 180 5.66 -20.99 15.79
CA GLY A 180 6.84 -21.39 15.02
C GLY A 180 7.39 -20.30 14.10
N GLU A 181 6.66 -19.21 13.86
CA GLU A 181 7.15 -18.12 13.04
C GLU A 181 8.24 -17.32 13.76
N LYS A 182 9.23 -16.83 12.98
CA LYS A 182 10.28 -15.94 13.48
C LYS A 182 10.42 -14.75 12.54
N SER A 183 10.20 -13.53 13.06
CA SER A 183 10.29 -12.30 12.28
C SER A 183 10.35 -11.05 13.19
N ASP A 184 10.76 -9.92 12.60
CA ASP A 184 10.73 -8.63 13.30
C ASP A 184 9.27 -8.19 13.60
N VAL A 185 8.30 -8.63 12.80
CA VAL A 185 6.88 -8.39 13.07
C VAL A 185 6.44 -9.12 14.34
N VAL A 186 6.88 -10.37 14.54
CA VAL A 186 6.65 -11.11 15.80
C VAL A 186 7.31 -10.39 16.96
N LEU A 187 8.56 -9.94 16.81
CA LEU A 187 9.29 -9.22 17.85
C LEU A 187 8.55 -7.94 18.30
N ALA A 188 8.08 -7.15 17.35
CA ALA A 188 7.31 -5.93 17.63
C ALA A 188 6.00 -6.24 18.38
N CYS A 189 5.26 -7.27 17.96
CA CYS A 189 4.04 -7.69 18.63
C CYS A 189 4.32 -8.22 20.07
N GLN A 190 5.39 -9.00 20.25
CA GLN A 190 5.83 -9.47 21.57
C GLN A 190 6.17 -8.31 22.50
N GLN A 191 6.87 -7.29 21.99
CA GLN A 191 7.20 -6.10 22.78
C GLN A 191 5.91 -5.40 23.25
N ARG A 192 4.96 -5.22 22.35
CA ARG A 192 3.67 -4.59 22.68
C ARG A 192 2.85 -5.42 23.67
N LEU A 193 2.80 -6.74 23.51
CA LEU A 193 2.17 -7.66 24.47
C LEU A 193 2.83 -7.58 25.86
N LYS A 194 4.14 -7.40 25.90
CA LYS A 194 4.89 -7.24 27.14
C LYS A 194 4.55 -5.89 27.81
N ASP A 195 4.53 -4.80 27.04
CA ASP A 195 4.18 -3.46 27.54
C ASP A 195 2.75 -3.42 28.13
N LEU A 196 1.85 -4.19 27.54
CA LEU A 196 0.48 -4.38 28.02
C LEU A 196 0.36 -5.42 29.16
N GLY A 197 1.45 -6.07 29.55
CA GLY A 197 1.49 -7.03 30.66
C GLY A 197 1.01 -8.44 30.34
N TYR A 198 0.82 -8.79 29.07
CA TYR A 198 0.40 -10.15 28.66
C TYR A 198 1.58 -11.12 28.50
N LEU A 199 2.73 -10.61 28.04
CA LEU A 199 3.94 -11.41 27.89
C LEU A 199 4.91 -11.15 29.04
N THR A 200 5.32 -12.21 29.75
CA THR A 200 6.23 -12.12 30.87
C THR A 200 7.68 -12.43 30.48
N THR A 201 7.87 -13.16 29.39
CA THR A 201 9.19 -13.52 28.86
C THR A 201 9.83 -12.34 28.10
N THR A 202 11.10 -12.49 27.76
CA THR A 202 11.79 -11.51 26.93
C THR A 202 11.39 -11.70 25.46
N PRO A 203 10.93 -10.64 24.76
CA PRO A 203 10.69 -10.71 23.32
C PRO A 203 11.94 -11.15 22.55
N ASP A 204 11.82 -12.16 21.71
CA ASP A 204 12.92 -12.76 20.96
C ASP A 204 12.65 -12.90 19.44
N GLY A 205 11.46 -12.44 19.02
CA GLY A 205 11.01 -12.54 17.64
C GLY A 205 10.55 -13.91 17.20
N THR A 206 10.52 -14.90 18.11
CA THR A 206 10.04 -16.26 17.84
C THR A 206 8.66 -16.47 18.44
N TYR A 207 7.66 -16.83 17.65
CA TYR A 207 6.29 -17.07 18.09
C TYR A 207 6.23 -18.42 18.86
N GLY A 208 6.64 -18.38 20.12
CA GLY A 208 6.65 -19.53 21.02
C GLY A 208 5.31 -19.78 21.71
N GLN A 209 5.25 -20.81 22.55
CA GLN A 209 4.05 -21.17 23.30
C GLN A 209 3.62 -20.05 24.26
N ASP A 210 4.57 -19.35 24.85
CA ASP A 210 4.33 -18.18 25.70
C ASP A 210 3.66 -17.03 24.94
N THR A 211 4.08 -16.80 23.70
CA THR A 211 3.44 -15.83 22.80
C THR A 211 2.01 -16.24 22.47
N VAL A 212 1.76 -17.52 22.16
CA VAL A 212 0.39 -18.04 21.93
C VAL A 212 -0.52 -17.77 23.14
N ILE A 213 -0.01 -18.05 24.36
CA ILE A 213 -0.78 -17.82 25.60
C ILE A 213 -1.06 -16.33 25.79
N ALA A 214 -0.04 -15.47 25.63
CA ALA A 214 -0.19 -14.01 25.74
C ALA A 214 -1.21 -13.45 24.74
N VAL A 215 -1.18 -13.92 23.48
CA VAL A 215 -2.12 -13.53 22.44
C VAL A 215 -3.54 -13.95 22.79
N LYS A 216 -3.77 -15.18 23.23
CA LYS A 216 -5.10 -15.65 23.64
C LYS A 216 -5.66 -14.83 24.81
N GLN A 217 -4.84 -14.49 25.79
CA GLN A 217 -5.26 -13.64 26.91
C GLN A 217 -5.58 -12.21 26.41
N PHE A 218 -4.77 -11.65 25.52
CA PHE A 218 -5.02 -10.36 24.89
C PHE A 218 -6.34 -10.39 24.11
N GLN A 219 -6.55 -11.37 23.26
CA GLN A 219 -7.77 -11.52 22.46
C GLN A 219 -9.02 -11.60 23.34
N ALA A 220 -8.98 -12.43 24.37
CA ALA A 220 -10.10 -12.57 25.31
C ALA A 220 -10.43 -11.24 26.02
N ARG A 221 -9.40 -10.48 26.41
CA ARG A 221 -9.58 -9.21 27.13
C ARG A 221 -10.04 -8.06 26.23
N ASN A 222 -9.74 -8.14 24.94
CA ASN A 222 -10.04 -7.11 23.94
C ASN A 222 -11.17 -7.48 22.98
N ASP A 223 -12.04 -8.42 23.38
CA ASP A 223 -13.24 -8.83 22.65
C ASP A 223 -12.92 -9.33 21.22
N GLN A 224 -11.75 -9.99 21.05
CA GLN A 224 -11.32 -10.60 19.80
C GLN A 224 -11.64 -12.10 19.78
N VAL A 225 -11.62 -12.72 18.59
CA VAL A 225 -11.67 -14.18 18.47
C VAL A 225 -10.45 -14.79 19.14
N VAL A 226 -10.65 -15.71 20.08
CA VAL A 226 -9.56 -16.32 20.88
C VAL A 226 -9.02 -17.54 20.15
N ASP A 227 -8.21 -17.32 19.14
CA ASP A 227 -7.59 -18.36 18.31
C ASP A 227 -6.07 -18.53 18.56
N GLY A 228 -5.44 -17.50 19.11
CA GLY A 228 -3.99 -17.48 19.36
C GLY A 228 -3.15 -17.12 18.13
N TYR A 229 -3.77 -16.57 17.09
CA TYR A 229 -3.09 -16.02 15.92
C TYR A 229 -3.05 -14.49 15.97
N LEU A 230 -1.95 -13.89 15.56
CA LEU A 230 -1.84 -12.44 15.38
C LEU A 230 -2.12 -12.09 13.91
N GLY A 231 -3.41 -12.13 13.54
CA GLY A 231 -3.87 -11.62 12.25
C GLY A 231 -3.94 -10.08 12.24
N PRO A 232 -4.23 -9.47 11.07
CA PRO A 232 -4.30 -8.02 10.93
C PRO A 232 -5.26 -7.35 11.93
N SER A 233 -6.48 -7.88 12.10
CA SER A 233 -7.46 -7.34 13.03
C SER A 233 -6.96 -7.32 14.47
N THR A 234 -6.37 -8.43 14.94
CA THR A 234 -5.80 -8.50 16.28
C THR A 234 -4.63 -7.53 16.45
N ARG A 235 -3.78 -7.36 15.43
CA ARG A 235 -2.65 -6.41 15.47
C ARG A 235 -3.08 -4.96 15.45
N ILE A 236 -4.14 -4.60 14.72
CA ILE A 236 -4.73 -3.25 14.75
C ILE A 236 -5.18 -2.93 16.18
N VAL A 237 -5.91 -3.83 16.83
CA VAL A 237 -6.33 -3.64 18.22
C VAL A 237 -5.13 -3.59 19.17
N LEU A 238 -4.15 -4.49 18.99
CA LEU A 238 -2.94 -4.53 19.82
C LEU A 238 -2.16 -3.22 19.79
N ASN A 239 -2.07 -2.59 18.63
CA ASN A 239 -1.33 -1.34 18.43
C ASN A 239 -2.15 -0.07 18.69
N SER A 240 -3.45 -0.20 18.95
CA SER A 240 -4.31 0.95 19.24
C SER A 240 -4.04 1.52 20.64
N SER A 241 -4.43 2.78 20.84
CA SER A 241 -4.45 3.43 22.16
C SER A 241 -5.48 2.81 23.11
N ASP A 242 -6.51 2.15 22.55
CA ASP A 242 -7.62 1.57 23.30
C ASP A 242 -7.38 0.11 23.70
N ALA A 243 -6.20 -0.45 23.35
CA ALA A 243 -5.79 -1.79 23.76
C ALA A 243 -5.84 -1.93 25.30
N LYS A 244 -6.72 -2.80 25.78
CA LYS A 244 -6.87 -3.05 27.23
C LYS A 244 -5.66 -3.83 27.73
N PRO A 245 -4.96 -3.36 28.79
CA PRO A 245 -3.85 -4.09 29.39
C PRO A 245 -4.31 -5.34 30.14
N ASN A 246 -3.37 -6.21 30.49
CA ASN A 246 -3.60 -7.38 31.32
C ASN A 246 -3.73 -6.97 32.80
N GLY A 247 -4.91 -6.50 33.18
CA GLY A 247 -5.22 -6.02 34.52
C GLY A 247 -6.53 -5.22 34.52
N LEU A 248 -7.01 -4.90 35.71
CA LEU A 248 -8.20 -4.06 35.86
C LEU A 248 -7.84 -2.58 35.68
N MET A 249 -8.68 -1.86 34.97
CA MET A 249 -8.53 -0.42 34.73
C MET A 249 -9.48 0.38 35.62
N ILE A 250 -9.13 1.63 35.90
CA ILE A 250 -10.02 2.56 36.62
C ILE A 250 -11.30 2.77 35.80
N GLY A 251 -12.45 2.60 36.47
CA GLY A 251 -13.77 2.72 35.83
C GLY A 251 -14.33 1.42 35.25
N GLU A 252 -13.57 0.33 35.26
CA GLU A 252 -14.12 -1.00 34.89
C GLU A 252 -15.16 -1.48 35.88
N GLN A 253 -16.09 -2.29 35.35
CA GLN A 253 -17.16 -2.95 36.10
C GLN A 253 -17.24 -4.43 35.68
N GLY A 254 -17.77 -5.27 36.57
CA GLY A 254 -17.99 -6.69 36.30
C GLY A 254 -17.40 -7.61 37.34
N ASP A 255 -17.48 -8.93 37.10
CA ASP A 255 -17.14 -9.97 38.09
C ASP A 255 -15.68 -9.91 38.55
N SER A 256 -14.74 -9.58 37.63
CA SER A 256 -13.32 -9.45 37.99
C SER A 256 -13.06 -8.32 38.98
N VAL A 257 -13.73 -7.15 38.77
CA VAL A 257 -13.66 -6.01 39.70
C VAL A 257 -14.26 -6.38 41.04
N THR A 258 -15.46 -6.97 41.00
CA THR A 258 -16.16 -7.45 42.22
C THR A 258 -15.29 -8.41 43.03
N ARG A 259 -14.63 -9.36 42.35
CA ARG A 259 -13.74 -10.33 43.00
C ARG A 259 -12.54 -9.64 43.67
N VAL A 260 -11.90 -8.67 42.99
CA VAL A 260 -10.78 -7.92 43.56
C VAL A 260 -11.26 -7.11 44.75
N GLN A 261 -12.40 -6.43 44.67
CA GLN A 261 -12.99 -5.67 45.76
C GLN A 261 -13.29 -6.55 46.97
N GLN A 262 -13.84 -7.75 46.76
CA GLN A 262 -14.07 -8.72 47.84
C GLN A 262 -12.77 -9.20 48.49
N LEU A 263 -11.71 -9.45 47.70
CA LEU A 263 -10.40 -9.83 48.24
C LEU A 263 -9.77 -8.69 49.06
N LEU A 264 -9.80 -7.45 48.53
CA LEU A 264 -9.31 -6.28 49.25
C LEU A 264 -10.07 -6.06 50.55
N SER A 265 -11.41 -6.22 50.52
CA SER A 265 -12.23 -6.09 51.74
C SER A 265 -11.96 -7.19 52.78
N LYS A 266 -11.47 -8.35 52.36
CA LYS A 266 -11.17 -9.48 53.25
C LYS A 266 -9.78 -9.39 53.89
N TYR A 267 -8.82 -8.81 53.17
CA TYR A 267 -7.40 -8.82 53.57
C TYR A 267 -6.77 -7.43 53.79
N GLY A 268 -7.45 -6.36 53.44
CA GLY A 268 -7.04 -4.99 53.58
C GLY A 268 -7.92 -4.21 54.49
#